data_fae02b811f3c1e7b1c4eb134b66478c4
#
_entry.id   fae02b811f3c1e7b1c4eb134b66478c4
#
_cell.length_a   1.000
_cell.length_b   1.000
_cell.length_c   1.000
_cell.angle_alpha   90.00
_cell.angle_beta   90.00
_cell.angle_gamma   90.00
#
_symmetry.space_group_name_H-M   'P 1'
#
loop_
_entity.id
_entity.type
_entity.pdbx_description
1 polymer ?
#
loop_
_entity_poly.entity_id
_entity_poly.type
_entity_poly.pdbx_seq_one_letter_code
_entity_poly.pdbx_strand_id
1 'polypeptide(L)'
;MRYVDEYRAPEQVMQLVAHLQQRAHLLPHTAQRPLRIMEVCGGHTHAIFKFGLDQMLPENIEFIHGPGCPVCVLPMGRIDACIEIASRPGVIFCTFGDAMRVPGKNGSLLQAKASGADVRIVYSPMDALRLAQQNPQREVVFFGLGFETTMPATALTLRQARERNVENFFFFCQHITLLPTLRSLLDQPDNGIDAFLAPGHVSMVIGTEAYGFIASDYHRPLVVAGFEPLDLLQGAVMLVEQTIAQRSEVENQYRRVVPDAGNPLAQAAMADVFCLDGDSEWRGLGVISDSGVHLTPAYQRFDAEAHFRPAPQRVCDDPRARCGEVLTGRCKPHQCPLFASTCNPQSAFGALMVSSEGACAAWYQYRSQEYEA
;
A
#
# COMPACT_ATOMS: atom_id res chain seq x y z
N MET A 1 -25.00 5.05 -7.09
CA MET A 1 -24.03 6.18 -7.29
C MET A 1 -23.41 6.02 -8.67
N ARG A 2 -23.41 7.03 -9.52
CA ARG A 2 -22.83 6.94 -10.86
C ARG A 2 -21.37 6.45 -10.79
N TYR A 3 -20.99 5.52 -11.66
CA TYR A 3 -19.68 4.84 -11.70
C TYR A 3 -19.35 3.96 -10.49
N VAL A 4 -20.33 3.61 -9.65
CA VAL A 4 -20.17 2.68 -8.54
C VAL A 4 -21.16 1.53 -8.69
N ASP A 5 -22.47 1.83 -8.70
CA ASP A 5 -23.50 0.78 -8.77
C ASP A 5 -23.45 0.01 -10.10
N GLU A 6 -23.14 0.72 -11.20
CA GLU A 6 -22.99 0.12 -12.53
C GLU A 6 -21.81 -0.87 -12.57
N TYR A 7 -20.74 -0.62 -11.82
CA TYR A 7 -19.56 -1.48 -11.77
C TYR A 7 -19.66 -2.61 -10.71
N ARG A 8 -20.80 -2.69 -10.02
CA ARG A 8 -21.16 -3.76 -9.08
C ARG A 8 -22.31 -4.64 -9.57
N ALA A 9 -22.82 -4.40 -10.78
CA ALA A 9 -23.96 -5.13 -11.31
C ALA A 9 -23.70 -6.64 -11.38
N PRO A 10 -24.43 -7.48 -10.60
CA PRO A 10 -24.12 -8.91 -10.48
C PRO A 10 -24.19 -9.67 -11.81
N GLU A 11 -25.13 -9.29 -12.68
CA GLU A 11 -25.29 -9.93 -14.00
C GLU A 11 -24.04 -9.73 -14.88
N GLN A 12 -23.47 -8.53 -14.88
CA GLN A 12 -22.27 -8.21 -15.65
C GLN A 12 -21.04 -8.88 -15.04
N VAL A 13 -20.95 -8.95 -13.70
CA VAL A 13 -19.91 -9.69 -12.98
C VAL A 13 -19.94 -11.17 -13.40
N MET A 14 -21.12 -11.81 -13.37
CA MET A 14 -21.25 -13.22 -13.75
C MET A 14 -20.97 -13.46 -15.24
N GLN A 15 -21.26 -12.50 -16.12
CA GLN A 15 -20.88 -12.59 -17.53
C GLN A 15 -19.35 -12.58 -17.71
N LEU A 16 -18.62 -11.73 -16.97
CA LEU A 16 -17.15 -11.71 -16.99
C LEU A 16 -16.55 -13.00 -16.41
N VAL A 17 -17.12 -13.52 -15.33
CA VAL A 17 -16.71 -14.80 -14.76
C VAL A 17 -16.89 -15.94 -15.77
N ALA A 18 -18.04 -16.02 -16.43
CA ALA A 18 -18.29 -17.01 -17.49
C ALA A 18 -17.30 -16.85 -18.66
N HIS A 19 -17.00 -15.62 -19.03
CA HIS A 19 -15.99 -15.33 -20.06
C HIS A 19 -14.60 -15.79 -19.64
N LEU A 20 -14.16 -15.48 -18.41
CA LEU A 20 -12.90 -15.97 -17.85
C LEU A 20 -12.83 -17.49 -17.86
N GLN A 21 -13.90 -18.20 -17.47
CA GLN A 21 -13.97 -19.65 -17.51
C GLN A 21 -13.75 -20.20 -18.91
N GLN A 22 -14.36 -19.60 -19.93
CA GLN A 22 -14.16 -20.00 -21.32
C GLN A 22 -12.73 -19.75 -21.81
N ARG A 23 -12.13 -18.59 -21.43
CA ARG A 23 -10.79 -18.23 -21.87
C ARG A 23 -9.69 -19.01 -21.14
N ALA A 24 -9.91 -19.36 -19.87
CA ALA A 24 -8.95 -20.07 -19.03
C ALA A 24 -8.48 -21.39 -19.64
N HIS A 25 -9.33 -22.09 -20.42
CA HIS A 25 -8.95 -23.33 -21.11
C HIS A 25 -7.86 -23.14 -22.17
N LEU A 26 -7.63 -21.91 -22.63
CA LEU A 26 -6.60 -21.59 -23.61
C LEU A 26 -5.25 -21.22 -22.99
N LEU A 27 -5.21 -21.07 -21.66
CA LEU A 27 -3.98 -20.79 -20.92
C LEU A 27 -3.09 -22.04 -20.85
N PRO A 28 -1.75 -21.88 -20.90
CA PRO A 28 -0.82 -22.98 -20.63
C PRO A 28 -0.77 -23.38 -19.14
N HIS A 29 -1.50 -22.69 -18.30
CA HIS A 29 -1.54 -22.84 -16.84
C HIS A 29 -2.55 -23.91 -16.41
N THR A 30 -2.29 -24.56 -15.27
CA THR A 30 -3.12 -25.63 -14.69
C THR A 30 -3.49 -25.30 -13.26
N ALA A 31 -4.39 -26.07 -12.63
CA ALA A 31 -4.73 -25.93 -11.21
C ALA A 31 -3.51 -26.10 -10.28
N GLN A 32 -2.50 -26.91 -10.68
CA GLN A 32 -1.26 -27.12 -9.91
C GLN A 32 -0.24 -25.98 -10.12
N ARG A 33 -0.33 -25.27 -11.25
CA ARG A 33 0.48 -24.11 -11.58
C ARG A 33 -0.41 -23.05 -12.23
N PRO A 34 -1.22 -22.34 -11.46
CA PRO A 34 -2.14 -21.32 -11.97
C PRO A 34 -1.39 -20.12 -12.52
N LEU A 35 -2.06 -19.34 -13.39
CA LEU A 35 -1.64 -17.98 -13.76
C LEU A 35 -1.73 -17.10 -12.52
N ARG A 36 -0.61 -16.68 -11.98
CA ARG A 36 -0.51 -15.92 -10.74
C ARG A 36 -0.49 -14.43 -11.01
N ILE A 37 -1.63 -13.79 -10.79
CA ILE A 37 -1.83 -12.35 -10.98
C ILE A 37 -1.57 -11.67 -9.63
N MET A 38 -0.48 -10.92 -9.52
CA MET A 38 -0.18 -10.14 -8.33
C MET A 38 -0.91 -8.80 -8.37
N GLU A 39 -1.83 -8.59 -7.45
CA GLU A 39 -2.32 -7.24 -7.17
C GLU A 39 -1.39 -6.52 -6.18
N VAL A 40 -1.16 -5.24 -6.41
CA VAL A 40 -0.24 -4.42 -5.60
C VAL A 40 -0.93 -3.16 -5.09
N CYS A 41 -2.15 -3.37 -4.54
CA CYS A 41 -2.97 -2.33 -3.96
C CYS A 41 -3.86 -2.88 -2.83
N GLY A 42 -3.75 -2.34 -1.63
CA GLY A 42 -4.61 -2.74 -0.53
C GLY A 42 -6.11 -2.59 -0.82
N GLY A 43 -6.50 -1.59 -1.63
CA GLY A 43 -7.87 -1.44 -2.10
C GLY A 43 -8.33 -2.60 -3.00
N HIS A 44 -7.45 -3.13 -3.86
CA HIS A 44 -7.72 -4.33 -4.65
C HIS A 44 -7.84 -5.56 -3.75
N THR A 45 -6.90 -5.76 -2.81
CA THR A 45 -6.96 -6.84 -1.81
C THR A 45 -8.31 -6.85 -1.11
N HIS A 46 -8.71 -5.70 -0.55
CA HIS A 46 -9.98 -5.56 0.15
C HIS A 46 -11.18 -5.89 -0.74
N ALA A 47 -11.21 -5.36 -1.96
CA ALA A 47 -12.32 -5.58 -2.89
C ALA A 47 -12.41 -7.04 -3.37
N ILE A 48 -11.29 -7.68 -3.67
CA ILE A 48 -11.23 -9.09 -4.08
C ILE A 48 -11.90 -9.97 -3.01
N PHE A 49 -11.51 -9.82 -1.75
CA PHE A 49 -12.09 -10.62 -0.67
C PHE A 49 -13.52 -10.22 -0.34
N LYS A 50 -13.81 -8.92 -0.26
CA LYS A 50 -15.15 -8.42 0.06
C LYS A 50 -16.22 -8.91 -0.91
N PHE A 51 -15.90 -8.99 -2.18
CA PHE A 51 -16.82 -9.43 -3.22
C PHE A 51 -16.63 -10.91 -3.60
N GLY A 52 -15.71 -11.63 -2.97
CA GLY A 52 -15.43 -13.05 -3.20
C GLY A 52 -14.91 -13.34 -4.61
N LEU A 53 -14.23 -12.38 -5.26
CA LEU A 53 -13.80 -12.50 -6.65
C LEU A 53 -12.78 -13.64 -6.84
N ASP A 54 -11.94 -13.87 -5.84
CA ASP A 54 -10.96 -14.95 -5.83
C ASP A 54 -11.60 -16.35 -5.86
N GLN A 55 -12.84 -16.50 -5.33
CA GLN A 55 -13.60 -17.75 -5.39
C GLN A 55 -14.31 -17.98 -6.73
N MET A 56 -14.44 -16.92 -7.52
CA MET A 56 -15.13 -16.97 -8.83
C MET A 56 -14.16 -17.28 -9.96
N LEU A 57 -12.85 -17.21 -9.71
CA LEU A 57 -11.84 -17.49 -10.73
C LEU A 57 -11.79 -18.99 -11.08
N PRO A 58 -11.45 -19.33 -12.34
CA PRO A 58 -11.08 -20.68 -12.72
C PRO A 58 -9.87 -21.18 -11.91
N GLU A 59 -9.79 -22.49 -11.62
CA GLU A 59 -8.73 -23.09 -10.80
C GLU A 59 -7.31 -22.84 -11.32
N ASN A 60 -7.16 -22.56 -12.60
CA ASN A 60 -5.87 -22.24 -13.22
C ASN A 60 -5.54 -20.75 -13.29
N ILE A 61 -6.28 -19.92 -12.53
CA ILE A 61 -6.00 -18.47 -12.34
C ILE A 61 -6.06 -18.17 -10.84
N GLU A 62 -5.08 -17.44 -10.33
CA GLU A 62 -4.99 -17.11 -8.90
C GLU A 62 -4.60 -15.63 -8.70
N PHE A 63 -5.33 -14.92 -7.84
CA PHE A 63 -4.84 -13.67 -7.28
C PHE A 63 -3.84 -13.94 -6.16
N ILE A 64 -2.70 -13.26 -6.23
CA ILE A 64 -1.72 -13.18 -5.14
C ILE A 64 -1.54 -11.74 -4.70
N HIS A 65 -1.27 -11.54 -3.42
CA HIS A 65 -1.29 -10.22 -2.79
C HIS A 65 0.12 -9.69 -2.63
N GLY A 66 0.39 -8.54 -3.22
CA GLY A 66 1.66 -7.86 -3.16
C GLY A 66 1.71 -6.75 -2.10
N PRO A 67 2.84 -6.02 -2.01
CA PRO A 67 3.06 -4.98 -1.00
C PRO A 67 2.36 -3.65 -1.34
N GLY A 68 1.05 -3.70 -1.57
CA GLY A 68 0.24 -2.55 -2.01
C GLY A 68 -0.39 -1.71 -0.89
N CYS A 69 -0.13 -2.03 0.39
CA CYS A 69 -0.66 -1.29 1.54
C CYS A 69 0.50 -0.68 2.35
N PRO A 70 0.61 0.65 2.48
CA PRO A 70 1.74 1.29 3.17
C PRO A 70 1.78 0.99 4.67
N VAL A 71 0.62 0.82 5.29
CA VAL A 71 0.50 0.40 6.70
C VAL A 71 1.06 -1.00 6.91
N CYS A 72 0.83 -1.88 5.95
CA CYS A 72 1.20 -3.29 6.02
C CYS A 72 2.70 -3.54 5.94
N VAL A 73 3.42 -2.61 5.33
CA VAL A 73 4.88 -2.67 5.14
C VAL A 73 5.65 -1.73 6.06
N LEU A 74 4.97 -1.10 7.02
CA LEU A 74 5.55 -0.13 7.96
C LEU A 74 6.47 -0.83 8.96
N PRO A 75 7.78 -0.48 9.01
CA PRO A 75 8.74 -1.07 9.93
C PRO A 75 8.41 -0.81 11.39
N MET A 76 8.63 -1.81 12.25
CA MET A 76 8.39 -1.68 13.71
C MET A 76 9.21 -0.55 14.32
N GLY A 77 10.47 -0.41 13.92
CA GLY A 77 11.37 0.64 14.42
C GLY A 77 10.84 2.06 14.12
N ARG A 78 10.11 2.24 13.00
CA ARG A 78 9.49 3.53 12.69
C ARG A 78 8.32 3.84 13.62
N ILE A 79 7.56 2.83 14.05
CA ILE A 79 6.51 3.00 15.06
C ILE A 79 7.11 3.33 16.42
N ASP A 80 8.20 2.67 16.80
CA ASP A 80 8.90 2.99 18.06
C ASP A 80 9.45 4.42 18.06
N ALA A 81 9.97 4.91 16.92
CA ALA A 81 10.37 6.30 16.75
C ALA A 81 9.18 7.27 16.85
N CYS A 82 8.03 6.91 16.27
CA CYS A 82 6.79 7.69 16.41
C CYS A 82 6.36 7.79 17.89
N ILE A 83 6.42 6.69 18.63
CA ILE A 83 6.07 6.65 20.06
C ILE A 83 7.04 7.53 20.87
N GLU A 84 8.33 7.46 20.59
CA GLU A 84 9.35 8.29 21.25
C GLU A 84 9.07 9.78 21.05
N ILE A 85 8.84 10.20 19.78
CA ILE A 85 8.53 11.60 19.45
C ILE A 85 7.23 12.04 20.10
N ALA A 86 6.17 11.23 19.98
CA ALA A 86 4.84 11.54 20.50
C ALA A 86 4.83 11.68 22.06
N SER A 87 5.75 11.01 22.74
CA SER A 87 5.85 11.03 24.20
C SER A 87 6.62 12.23 24.74
N ARG A 88 7.21 13.08 23.87
CA ARG A 88 7.94 14.28 24.31
C ARG A 88 6.99 15.35 24.81
N PRO A 89 7.30 16.04 25.91
CA PRO A 89 6.51 17.16 26.41
C PRO A 89 6.33 18.25 25.34
N GLY A 90 5.12 18.76 25.19
CA GLY A 90 4.83 19.86 24.25
C GLY A 90 4.59 19.42 22.80
N VAL A 91 4.78 18.15 22.45
CA VAL A 91 4.49 17.64 21.11
C VAL A 91 3.00 17.32 20.94
N ILE A 92 2.44 17.66 19.79
CA ILE A 92 1.19 17.14 19.24
C ILE A 92 1.58 16.24 18.06
N PHE A 93 1.33 14.94 18.17
CA PHE A 93 1.67 13.99 17.12
C PHE A 93 0.42 13.63 16.30
N CYS A 94 0.45 13.92 15.00
CA CYS A 94 -0.68 13.73 14.08
C CYS A 94 -0.40 12.58 13.11
N THR A 95 -1.37 11.70 12.91
CA THR A 95 -1.27 10.61 11.95
C THR A 95 -2.64 10.18 11.43
N PHE A 96 -2.68 9.35 10.38
CA PHE A 96 -3.89 8.70 9.91
C PHE A 96 -4.31 7.55 10.85
N GLY A 97 -5.62 7.25 10.85
CA GLY A 97 -6.20 6.33 11.83
C GLY A 97 -5.61 4.91 11.81
N ASP A 98 -5.26 4.39 10.64
CA ASP A 98 -4.71 3.03 10.49
C ASP A 98 -3.34 2.88 11.15
N ALA A 99 -2.51 3.91 11.12
CA ALA A 99 -1.19 3.87 11.76
C ALA A 99 -1.25 3.75 13.30
N MET A 100 -2.37 4.14 13.92
CA MET A 100 -2.54 4.10 15.38
C MET A 100 -2.36 2.72 15.99
N ARG A 101 -2.73 1.67 15.27
CA ARG A 101 -2.74 0.28 15.77
C ARG A 101 -1.55 -0.56 15.32
N VAL A 102 -0.68 -0.03 14.44
CA VAL A 102 0.49 -0.77 13.97
C VAL A 102 1.41 -1.09 15.15
N PRO A 103 1.76 -2.37 15.36
CA PRO A 103 2.62 -2.74 16.47
C PRO A 103 4.09 -2.41 16.18
N GLY A 104 4.73 -1.67 17.07
CA GLY A 104 6.17 -1.58 17.25
C GLY A 104 6.64 -2.61 18.30
N LYS A 105 7.90 -2.56 18.67
CA LYS A 105 8.45 -3.35 19.78
C LYS A 105 7.94 -2.88 21.13
N ASN A 106 7.78 -1.56 21.27
CA ASN A 106 7.41 -0.90 22.53
C ASN A 106 5.90 -0.59 22.59
N GLY A 107 5.09 -1.18 21.72
CA GLY A 107 3.65 -0.96 21.65
C GLY A 107 3.19 -0.27 20.37
N SER A 108 2.10 0.51 20.46
CA SER A 108 1.52 1.23 19.34
C SER A 108 1.25 2.70 19.71
N LEU A 109 1.01 3.53 18.72
CA LEU A 109 0.58 4.93 18.95
C LEU A 109 -0.73 5.02 19.75
N LEU A 110 -1.62 4.04 19.63
CA LEU A 110 -2.84 3.97 20.43
C LEU A 110 -2.52 3.78 21.92
N GLN A 111 -1.56 2.92 22.24
CA GLN A 111 -1.09 2.71 23.61
C GLN A 111 -0.32 3.92 24.15
N ALA A 112 0.51 4.57 23.34
CA ALA A 112 1.16 5.83 23.68
C ALA A 112 0.14 6.91 24.05
N LYS A 113 -0.93 7.05 23.24
CA LYS A 113 -2.05 7.93 23.54
C LYS A 113 -2.75 7.60 24.87
N ALA A 114 -3.00 6.31 25.12
CA ALA A 114 -3.61 5.87 26.39
C ALA A 114 -2.69 6.16 27.59
N SER A 115 -1.36 6.23 27.39
CA SER A 115 -0.37 6.57 28.40
C SER A 115 -0.14 8.09 28.55
N GLY A 116 -0.92 8.93 27.84
CA GLY A 116 -0.91 10.39 28.01
C GLY A 116 -0.24 11.18 26.90
N ALA A 117 0.29 10.57 25.86
CA ALA A 117 0.82 11.27 24.69
C ALA A 117 -0.31 11.94 23.90
N ASP A 118 -0.10 13.18 23.42
CA ASP A 118 -1.08 13.89 22.61
C ASP A 118 -1.03 13.44 21.15
N VAL A 119 -1.55 12.25 20.89
CA VAL A 119 -1.66 11.69 19.54
C VAL A 119 -3.04 11.96 18.96
N ARG A 120 -3.09 12.58 17.80
CA ARG A 120 -4.33 12.99 17.12
C ARG A 120 -4.47 12.33 15.75
N ILE A 121 -5.66 11.78 15.52
CA ILE A 121 -6.03 11.30 14.19
C ILE A 121 -6.44 12.50 13.34
N VAL A 122 -5.85 12.59 12.15
CA VAL A 122 -6.16 13.60 11.14
C VAL A 122 -6.59 12.91 9.84
N TYR A 123 -7.37 13.61 9.03
CA TYR A 123 -7.84 13.11 7.74
C TYR A 123 -7.08 13.74 6.56
N SER A 124 -6.26 14.73 6.85
CA SER A 124 -5.44 15.44 5.86
C SER A 124 -4.16 15.95 6.53
N PRO A 125 -3.01 16.00 5.81
CA PRO A 125 -1.82 16.71 6.28
C PRO A 125 -2.11 18.17 6.65
N MET A 126 -3.05 18.79 5.95
CA MET A 126 -3.49 20.15 6.18
C MET A 126 -4.12 20.35 7.57
N ASP A 127 -4.78 19.33 8.13
CA ASP A 127 -5.34 19.40 9.48
C ASP A 127 -4.22 19.50 10.52
N ALA A 128 -3.11 18.81 10.33
CA ALA A 128 -1.93 18.92 11.19
C ALA A 128 -1.28 20.32 11.08
N LEU A 129 -1.22 20.90 9.89
CA LEU A 129 -0.74 22.26 9.71
C LEU A 129 -1.64 23.29 10.41
N ARG A 130 -2.97 23.12 10.34
CA ARG A 130 -3.92 23.98 11.08
C ARG A 130 -3.72 23.86 12.59
N LEU A 131 -3.46 22.63 13.09
CA LEU A 131 -3.13 22.43 14.50
C LEU A 131 -1.86 23.16 14.92
N ALA A 132 -0.82 23.18 14.07
CA ALA A 132 0.40 23.94 14.33
C ALA A 132 0.12 25.45 14.43
N GLN A 133 -0.67 26.00 13.53
CA GLN A 133 -1.06 27.42 13.54
C GLN A 133 -1.91 27.78 14.78
N GLN A 134 -2.77 26.86 15.25
CA GLN A 134 -3.60 27.07 16.43
C GLN A 134 -2.85 26.88 17.75
N ASN A 135 -1.70 26.25 17.74
CA ASN A 135 -0.89 25.92 18.91
C ASN A 135 0.57 26.39 18.76
N PRO A 136 0.82 27.71 18.63
CA PRO A 136 2.14 28.24 18.30
C PRO A 136 3.23 27.96 19.35
N GLN A 137 2.83 27.59 20.56
CA GLN A 137 3.75 27.24 21.67
C GLN A 137 4.06 25.74 21.75
N ARG A 138 3.53 24.93 20.80
CA ARG A 138 3.71 23.49 20.79
C ARG A 138 4.28 23.05 19.45
N GLU A 139 5.07 22.02 19.46
CA GLU A 139 5.56 21.37 18.26
C GLU A 139 4.51 20.39 17.71
N VAL A 140 4.18 20.52 16.43
CA VAL A 140 3.21 19.62 15.77
C VAL A 140 3.94 18.78 14.75
N VAL A 141 3.90 17.48 14.93
CA VAL A 141 4.51 16.49 14.05
C VAL A 141 3.43 15.79 13.25
N PHE A 142 3.55 15.79 11.93
CA PHE A 142 2.72 14.97 11.05
C PHE A 142 3.51 13.74 10.60
N PHE A 143 3.05 12.56 10.95
CA PHE A 143 3.56 11.29 10.44
C PHE A 143 2.92 10.99 9.10
N GLY A 144 3.65 11.25 8.02
CA GLY A 144 3.20 11.02 6.66
C GLY A 144 3.54 9.63 6.18
N LEU A 145 2.53 8.77 6.16
CA LEU A 145 2.61 7.39 5.71
C LEU A 145 1.82 7.24 4.41
N GLY A 146 2.41 6.63 3.41
CA GLY A 146 1.71 6.34 2.15
C GLY A 146 2.61 6.17 0.95
N PHE A 147 1.98 5.78 -0.15
CA PHE A 147 2.57 5.75 -1.50
C PHE A 147 2.39 7.10 -2.20
N GLU A 148 2.65 7.13 -3.50
CA GLU A 148 2.52 8.32 -4.35
C GLU A 148 1.11 8.94 -4.31
N THR A 149 0.08 8.21 -3.90
CA THR A 149 -1.29 8.72 -3.75
C THR A 149 -1.42 9.82 -2.70
N THR A 150 -0.68 9.75 -1.60
CA THR A 150 -0.77 10.69 -0.48
C THR A 150 0.30 11.78 -0.52
N MET A 151 1.34 11.60 -1.30
CA MET A 151 2.47 12.52 -1.42
C MET A 151 2.07 13.91 -1.93
N PRO A 152 1.21 14.08 -2.95
CA PRO A 152 0.85 15.41 -3.44
C PRO A 152 0.19 16.30 -2.39
N ALA A 153 -0.72 15.74 -1.57
CA ALA A 153 -1.37 16.49 -0.49
C ALA A 153 -0.36 16.90 0.59
N THR A 154 0.59 16.03 0.92
CA THR A 154 1.68 16.32 1.85
C THR A 154 2.61 17.40 1.30
N ALA A 155 2.99 17.31 0.02
CA ALA A 155 3.82 18.30 -0.65
C ALA A 155 3.16 19.70 -0.62
N LEU A 156 1.89 19.79 -1.00
CA LEU A 156 1.14 21.04 -0.95
C LEU A 156 1.02 21.62 0.47
N THR A 157 0.90 20.74 1.48
CA THR A 157 0.88 21.16 2.89
C THR A 157 2.22 21.76 3.33
N LEU A 158 3.33 21.11 2.97
CA LEU A 158 4.68 21.60 3.27
C LEU A 158 4.98 22.93 2.55
N ARG A 159 4.52 23.08 1.30
CA ARG A 159 4.59 24.37 0.58
C ARG A 159 3.84 25.48 1.32
N GLN A 160 2.62 25.22 1.76
CA GLN A 160 1.85 26.20 2.54
C GLN A 160 2.49 26.49 3.90
N ALA A 161 3.05 25.49 4.57
CA ALA A 161 3.78 25.70 5.83
C ALA A 161 4.97 26.66 5.63
N ARG A 162 5.71 26.47 4.53
CA ARG A 162 6.83 27.33 4.14
C ARG A 162 6.36 28.74 3.79
N GLU A 163 5.35 28.90 2.94
CA GLU A 163 4.80 30.19 2.50
C GLU A 163 4.25 31.01 3.67
N ARG A 164 3.66 30.36 4.67
CA ARG A 164 3.08 30.98 5.86
C ARG A 164 4.07 31.11 7.03
N ASN A 165 5.33 30.73 6.84
CA ASN A 165 6.37 30.71 7.86
C ASN A 165 5.94 30.02 9.16
N VAL A 166 5.31 28.85 9.06
CA VAL A 166 4.93 28.04 10.22
C VAL A 166 6.17 27.29 10.71
N GLU A 167 6.73 27.68 11.86
CA GLU A 167 8.01 27.19 12.36
C GLU A 167 7.88 25.95 13.25
N ASN A 168 6.70 25.73 13.85
CA ASN A 168 6.42 24.67 14.79
C ASN A 168 5.75 23.44 14.14
N PHE A 169 5.77 23.33 12.79
CA PHE A 169 5.27 22.19 12.05
C PHE A 169 6.43 21.33 11.56
N PHE A 170 6.36 20.03 11.84
CA PHE A 170 7.38 19.05 11.44
C PHE A 170 6.74 17.87 10.73
N PHE A 171 7.48 17.29 9.81
CA PHE A 171 7.06 16.16 8.99
C PHE A 171 7.96 14.95 9.25
N PHE A 172 7.41 13.88 9.82
CA PHE A 172 8.09 12.60 9.97
C PHE A 172 7.75 11.73 8.77
N CYS A 173 8.70 11.62 7.84
CA CYS A 173 8.47 10.98 6.55
C CYS A 173 8.52 9.46 6.64
N GLN A 174 7.45 8.81 6.18
CA GLN A 174 7.36 7.40 5.88
C GLN A 174 6.63 7.20 4.54
N HIS A 175 6.76 8.15 3.63
CA HIS A 175 6.38 7.91 2.24
C HIS A 175 7.38 6.98 1.58
N ILE A 176 6.87 6.09 0.76
CA ILE A 176 7.60 5.10 -0.02
C ILE A 176 7.03 5.04 -1.43
N THR A 177 7.81 4.56 -2.39
CA THR A 177 7.42 4.50 -3.80
C THR A 177 7.22 3.06 -4.27
N LEU A 178 6.26 2.87 -5.17
CA LEU A 178 5.84 1.53 -5.60
C LEU A 178 6.81 0.91 -6.63
N LEU A 179 7.29 1.67 -7.62
CA LEU A 179 8.01 1.13 -8.76
C LEU A 179 9.31 0.37 -8.38
N PRO A 180 10.18 0.90 -7.50
CA PRO A 180 11.37 0.17 -7.05
C PRO A 180 11.03 -1.15 -6.35
N THR A 181 9.91 -1.18 -5.64
CA THR A 181 9.44 -2.41 -4.96
C THR A 181 9.01 -3.48 -5.96
N LEU A 182 8.30 -3.10 -7.04
CA LEU A 182 7.96 -4.04 -8.11
C LEU A 182 9.21 -4.60 -8.78
N ARG A 183 10.21 -3.75 -9.03
CA ARG A 183 11.51 -4.19 -9.55
C ARG A 183 12.19 -5.16 -8.61
N SER A 184 12.27 -4.84 -7.32
CA SER A 184 12.87 -5.71 -6.30
C SER A 184 12.17 -7.08 -6.18
N LEU A 185 10.85 -7.14 -6.36
CA LEU A 185 10.11 -8.40 -6.41
C LEU A 185 10.46 -9.22 -7.66
N LEU A 186 10.53 -8.57 -8.82
CA LEU A 186 10.82 -9.23 -10.10
C LEU A 186 12.28 -9.70 -10.22
N ASP A 187 13.22 -9.02 -9.56
CA ASP A 187 14.64 -9.41 -9.50
C ASP A 187 14.88 -10.68 -8.69
N GLN A 188 13.90 -11.14 -7.89
CA GLN A 188 14.01 -12.40 -7.17
C GLN A 188 13.87 -13.59 -8.14
N PRO A 189 14.82 -14.57 -8.13
CA PRO A 189 14.86 -15.63 -9.14
C PRO A 189 13.57 -16.46 -9.24
N ASP A 190 12.93 -16.71 -8.11
CA ASP A 190 11.73 -17.56 -8.02
C ASP A 190 10.53 -16.76 -7.50
N ASN A 191 10.28 -15.58 -8.08
CA ASN A 191 9.19 -14.72 -7.64
C ASN A 191 7.79 -15.32 -7.87
N GLY A 192 7.65 -16.18 -8.90
CA GLY A 192 6.39 -16.84 -9.22
C GLY A 192 5.25 -15.90 -9.62
N ILE A 193 5.57 -14.70 -10.13
CA ILE A 193 4.61 -13.69 -10.56
C ILE A 193 4.50 -13.78 -12.08
N ASP A 194 3.32 -14.08 -12.61
CA ASP A 194 3.10 -14.17 -14.05
C ASP A 194 2.56 -12.86 -14.64
N ALA A 195 1.79 -12.10 -13.86
CA ALA A 195 1.15 -10.85 -14.31
C ALA A 195 0.90 -9.91 -13.13
N PHE A 196 0.67 -8.61 -13.41
CA PHE A 196 0.34 -7.61 -12.42
C PHE A 196 -1.00 -6.94 -12.65
N LEU A 197 -1.75 -6.77 -11.56
CA LEU A 197 -2.89 -5.86 -11.48
C LEU A 197 -2.45 -4.63 -10.69
N ALA A 198 -2.18 -3.53 -11.41
CA ALA A 198 -1.59 -2.32 -10.85
C ALA A 198 -2.64 -1.35 -10.27
N PRO A 199 -2.27 -0.57 -9.23
CA PRO A 199 -3.20 0.25 -8.47
C PRO A 199 -3.65 1.50 -9.25
N GLY A 200 -4.95 1.63 -9.49
CA GLY A 200 -5.51 2.81 -10.14
C GLY A 200 -5.18 4.12 -9.41
N HIS A 201 -5.20 4.15 -8.07
CA HIS A 201 -4.93 5.37 -7.30
C HIS A 201 -3.47 5.87 -7.45
N VAL A 202 -2.48 4.98 -7.37
CA VAL A 202 -1.07 5.34 -7.62
C VAL A 202 -0.91 5.80 -9.06
N SER A 203 -1.51 5.07 -10.00
CA SER A 203 -1.42 5.36 -11.43
C SER A 203 -2.08 6.69 -11.83
N MET A 204 -3.05 7.19 -11.06
CA MET A 204 -3.57 8.57 -11.24
C MET A 204 -2.48 9.63 -11.09
N VAL A 205 -1.48 9.36 -10.26
CA VAL A 205 -0.36 10.27 -9.99
C VAL A 205 0.77 10.05 -10.98
N ILE A 206 1.25 8.79 -11.10
CA ILE A 206 2.47 8.49 -11.86
C ILE A 206 2.22 8.14 -13.35
N GLY A 207 0.99 7.81 -13.73
CA GLY A 207 0.63 7.35 -15.07
C GLY A 207 0.86 5.86 -15.30
N THR A 208 0.41 5.37 -16.46
CA THR A 208 0.63 3.99 -16.89
C THR A 208 2.00 3.79 -17.53
N GLU A 209 2.56 4.83 -18.15
CA GLU A 209 3.88 4.79 -18.80
C GLU A 209 5.01 4.41 -17.83
N ALA A 210 4.87 4.78 -16.55
CA ALA A 210 5.84 4.48 -15.51
C ALA A 210 6.07 2.97 -15.27
N TYR A 211 5.12 2.12 -15.64
CA TYR A 211 5.23 0.66 -15.52
C TYR A 211 5.86 -0.01 -16.75
N GLY A 212 6.24 0.75 -17.76
CA GLY A 212 6.75 0.20 -19.03
C GLY A 212 7.86 -0.82 -18.88
N PHE A 213 8.75 -0.63 -17.89
CA PHE A 213 9.86 -1.55 -17.60
C PHE A 213 9.41 -2.97 -17.25
N ILE A 214 8.22 -3.16 -16.70
CA ILE A 214 7.69 -4.49 -16.33
C ILE A 214 7.44 -5.31 -17.60
N ALA A 215 6.91 -4.66 -18.63
CA ALA A 215 6.68 -5.29 -19.92
C ALA A 215 7.99 -5.46 -20.73
N SER A 216 8.84 -4.41 -20.78
CA SER A 216 10.07 -4.41 -21.60
C SER A 216 11.17 -5.29 -21.03
N ASP A 217 11.47 -5.18 -19.73
CA ASP A 217 12.63 -5.79 -19.10
C ASP A 217 12.31 -7.19 -18.55
N TYR A 218 11.10 -7.37 -18.00
CA TYR A 218 10.70 -8.61 -17.33
C TYR A 218 9.71 -9.46 -18.12
N HIS A 219 9.20 -8.95 -19.23
CA HIS A 219 8.23 -9.66 -20.08
C HIS A 219 7.01 -10.14 -19.29
N ARG A 220 6.46 -9.27 -18.42
CA ARG A 220 5.26 -9.54 -17.66
C ARG A 220 4.13 -8.61 -18.10
N PRO A 221 2.93 -9.13 -18.41
CA PRO A 221 1.77 -8.32 -18.67
C PRO A 221 1.33 -7.57 -17.40
N LEU A 222 0.91 -6.33 -17.58
CA LEU A 222 0.40 -5.49 -16.50
C LEU A 222 -0.87 -4.77 -16.95
N VAL A 223 -1.87 -4.74 -16.07
CA VAL A 223 -3.09 -3.95 -16.28
C VAL A 223 -3.32 -3.03 -15.09
N VAL A 224 -3.45 -1.73 -15.35
CA VAL A 224 -3.92 -0.77 -14.35
C VAL A 224 -5.43 -0.87 -14.24
N ALA A 225 -5.96 -1.16 -13.02
CA ALA A 225 -7.38 -1.39 -12.81
C ALA A 225 -7.98 -0.44 -11.75
N GLY A 226 -9.29 -0.24 -11.84
CA GLY A 226 -10.09 0.38 -10.80
C GLY A 226 -10.37 -0.59 -9.65
N PHE A 227 -11.38 -0.29 -8.82
CA PHE A 227 -11.56 -0.94 -7.51
C PHE A 227 -12.89 -1.70 -7.38
N GLU A 228 -13.77 -1.54 -8.33
CA GLU A 228 -15.06 -2.21 -8.31
C GLU A 228 -14.96 -3.62 -8.91
N PRO A 229 -15.88 -4.55 -8.60
CA PRO A 229 -15.82 -5.92 -9.10
C PRO A 229 -15.61 -6.04 -10.61
N LEU A 230 -16.33 -5.22 -11.39
CA LEU A 230 -16.17 -5.22 -12.86
C LEU A 230 -14.79 -4.74 -13.28
N ASP A 231 -14.22 -3.73 -12.61
CA ASP A 231 -12.88 -3.24 -12.94
C ASP A 231 -11.83 -4.34 -12.75
N LEU A 232 -11.89 -5.05 -11.62
CA LEU A 232 -10.94 -6.11 -11.28
C LEU A 232 -11.07 -7.32 -12.21
N LEU A 233 -12.29 -7.75 -12.50
CA LEU A 233 -12.52 -8.87 -13.41
C LEU A 233 -12.16 -8.51 -14.86
N GLN A 234 -12.46 -7.29 -15.33
CA GLN A 234 -12.02 -6.81 -16.64
C GLN A 234 -10.49 -6.78 -16.72
N GLY A 235 -9.82 -6.28 -15.66
CA GLY A 235 -8.36 -6.32 -15.58
C GLY A 235 -7.82 -7.75 -15.67
N ALA A 236 -8.44 -8.71 -14.98
CA ALA A 236 -8.07 -10.12 -15.05
C ALA A 236 -8.30 -10.70 -16.47
N VAL A 237 -9.41 -10.38 -17.13
CA VAL A 237 -9.66 -10.77 -18.52
C VAL A 237 -8.57 -10.23 -19.44
N MET A 238 -8.22 -8.95 -19.34
CA MET A 238 -7.16 -8.35 -20.15
C MET A 238 -5.81 -9.05 -19.97
N LEU A 239 -5.45 -9.40 -18.72
CA LEU A 239 -4.21 -10.16 -18.41
C LEU A 239 -4.25 -11.57 -19.01
N VAL A 240 -5.38 -12.26 -18.91
CA VAL A 240 -5.58 -13.58 -19.54
C VAL A 240 -5.44 -13.50 -21.06
N GLU A 241 -6.03 -12.49 -21.70
CA GLU A 241 -5.92 -12.31 -23.15
C GLU A 241 -4.48 -12.01 -23.59
N GLN A 242 -3.75 -11.18 -22.85
CA GLN A 242 -2.32 -10.94 -23.09
C GLN A 242 -1.52 -12.25 -22.98
N THR A 243 -1.78 -13.05 -21.96
CA THR A 243 -1.08 -14.32 -21.71
C THR A 243 -1.35 -15.32 -22.82
N ILE A 244 -2.61 -15.47 -23.26
CA ILE A 244 -2.97 -16.34 -24.40
C ILE A 244 -2.29 -15.89 -25.68
N ALA A 245 -2.24 -14.58 -25.92
CA ALA A 245 -1.59 -14.00 -27.09
C ALA A 245 -0.07 -13.93 -27.00
N GLN A 246 0.53 -14.38 -25.90
CA GLN A 246 1.97 -14.27 -25.60
C GLN A 246 2.50 -12.82 -25.74
N ARG A 247 1.67 -11.85 -25.33
CA ARG A 247 2.03 -10.43 -25.27
C ARG A 247 2.39 -10.04 -23.85
N SER A 248 3.22 -9.04 -23.70
CA SER A 248 3.58 -8.41 -22.43
C SER A 248 3.54 -6.90 -22.64
N GLU A 249 2.42 -6.29 -22.28
CA GLU A 249 2.15 -4.87 -22.47
C GLU A 249 1.59 -4.26 -21.18
N VAL A 250 1.70 -2.94 -21.06
CA VAL A 250 1.00 -2.18 -20.03
C VAL A 250 -0.32 -1.70 -20.60
N GLU A 251 -1.42 -2.25 -20.09
CA GLU A 251 -2.76 -1.84 -20.51
C GLU A 251 -3.49 -1.08 -19.37
N ASN A 252 -4.40 -0.20 -19.75
CA ASN A 252 -5.15 0.64 -18.82
C ASN A 252 -6.65 0.31 -18.87
N GLN A 253 -7.14 -0.46 -17.91
CA GLN A 253 -8.58 -0.68 -17.73
C GLN A 253 -9.27 0.56 -17.14
N TYR A 254 -8.54 1.34 -16.30
CA TYR A 254 -9.10 2.46 -15.55
C TYR A 254 -8.98 3.80 -16.29
N ARG A 255 -9.13 3.79 -17.63
CA ARG A 255 -8.96 4.97 -18.51
C ARG A 255 -9.87 6.14 -18.17
N ARG A 256 -11.02 5.88 -17.52
CA ARG A 256 -11.95 6.94 -17.10
C ARG A 256 -11.35 7.87 -16.04
N VAL A 257 -10.24 7.48 -15.40
CA VAL A 257 -9.62 8.21 -14.29
C VAL A 257 -8.12 8.37 -14.45
N VAL A 258 -7.44 7.37 -15.00
CA VAL A 258 -5.98 7.30 -15.10
C VAL A 258 -5.52 7.74 -16.50
N PRO A 259 -4.81 8.86 -16.61
CA PRO A 259 -4.11 9.25 -17.85
C PRO A 259 -2.76 8.53 -17.96
N ASP A 260 -2.27 8.31 -19.17
CA ASP A 260 -1.04 7.56 -19.39
C ASP A 260 0.20 8.26 -18.81
N ALA A 261 0.29 9.58 -18.91
CA ALA A 261 1.38 10.38 -18.32
C ALA A 261 1.19 10.72 -16.83
N GLY A 262 0.09 10.29 -16.20
CA GLY A 262 -0.25 10.64 -14.82
C GLY A 262 -0.73 12.09 -14.66
N ASN A 263 -0.57 12.64 -13.46
CA ASN A 263 -0.96 14.01 -13.13
C ASN A 263 0.26 14.93 -13.05
N PRO A 264 0.51 15.80 -14.05
CA PRO A 264 1.70 16.66 -14.07
C PRO A 264 1.78 17.65 -12.91
N LEU A 265 0.63 18.15 -12.42
CA LEU A 265 0.60 19.07 -11.28
C LEU A 265 0.97 18.38 -9.98
N ALA A 266 0.50 17.13 -9.78
CA ALA A 266 0.85 16.32 -8.63
C ALA A 266 2.35 15.95 -8.67
N GLN A 267 2.85 15.50 -9.82
CA GLN A 267 4.25 15.18 -10.03
C GLN A 267 5.16 16.39 -9.79
N ALA A 268 4.80 17.56 -10.30
CA ALA A 268 5.56 18.80 -10.08
C ALA A 268 5.56 19.22 -8.60
N ALA A 269 4.43 19.07 -7.90
CA ALA A 269 4.36 19.37 -6.48
C ALA A 269 5.23 18.41 -5.65
N MET A 270 5.27 17.13 -6.01
CA MET A 270 6.14 16.13 -5.37
C MET A 270 7.61 16.44 -5.63
N ALA A 271 7.99 16.74 -6.88
CA ALA A 271 9.37 17.02 -7.26
C ALA A 271 9.94 18.30 -6.61
N ASP A 272 9.10 19.30 -6.30
CA ASP A 272 9.53 20.49 -5.54
C ASP A 272 9.92 20.13 -4.09
N VAL A 273 9.20 19.21 -3.46
CA VAL A 273 9.29 18.97 -2.02
C VAL A 273 10.11 17.72 -1.69
N PHE A 274 10.08 16.70 -2.53
CA PHE A 274 10.64 15.39 -2.25
C PHE A 274 11.74 14.96 -3.23
N CYS A 275 12.75 14.28 -2.71
CA CYS A 275 13.66 13.42 -3.45
C CYS A 275 13.17 11.96 -3.31
N LEU A 276 13.14 11.21 -4.41
CA LEU A 276 12.61 9.83 -4.50
C LEU A 276 13.73 8.83 -4.82
N ASP A 277 14.86 8.95 -4.13
CA ASP A 277 16.11 8.26 -4.41
C ASP A 277 16.75 7.64 -3.15
N GLY A 278 15.98 7.53 -2.09
CA GLY A 278 16.45 6.97 -0.83
C GLY A 278 16.13 5.48 -0.66
N ASP A 279 16.98 4.78 0.07
CA ASP A 279 16.68 3.43 0.54
C ASP A 279 15.60 3.48 1.63
N SER A 280 14.69 2.50 1.63
CA SER A 280 13.70 2.36 2.69
C SER A 280 13.59 0.93 3.15
N GLU A 281 13.44 0.75 4.47
CA GLU A 281 13.08 -0.54 5.04
C GLU A 281 11.59 -0.79 4.85
N TRP A 282 11.25 -1.97 4.36
CA TRP A 282 9.90 -2.46 4.20
C TRP A 282 9.69 -3.67 5.12
N ARG A 283 8.71 -3.59 5.99
CA ARG A 283 8.42 -4.67 6.93
C ARG A 283 8.14 -5.97 6.19
N GLY A 284 8.89 -7.02 6.51
CA GLY A 284 8.79 -8.32 5.87
C GLY A 284 9.51 -8.47 4.52
N LEU A 285 10.01 -7.38 3.92
CA LEU A 285 10.72 -7.40 2.63
C LEU A 285 12.18 -6.94 2.76
N GLY A 286 12.56 -6.31 3.88
CA GLY A 286 13.90 -5.76 4.07
C GLY A 286 14.07 -4.38 3.45
N VAL A 287 15.32 -4.00 3.20
CA VAL A 287 15.67 -2.72 2.59
C VAL A 287 15.52 -2.80 1.07
N ILE A 288 14.77 -1.86 0.51
CA ILE A 288 14.56 -1.71 -0.93
C ILE A 288 15.18 -0.40 -1.37
N SER A 289 16.16 -0.47 -2.25
CA SER A 289 16.85 0.72 -2.78
C SER A 289 15.91 1.57 -3.62
N ASP A 290 16.13 2.88 -3.59
CA ASP A 290 15.38 3.91 -4.31
C ASP A 290 13.86 3.93 -4.03
N SER A 291 13.42 3.27 -2.96
CA SER A 291 12.00 3.24 -2.56
C SER A 291 11.62 4.24 -1.47
N GLY A 292 12.60 4.90 -0.87
CA GLY A 292 12.41 5.88 0.19
C GLY A 292 12.24 7.29 -0.33
N VAL A 293 11.64 8.13 0.49
CA VAL A 293 11.35 9.53 0.18
C VAL A 293 11.99 10.45 1.22
N HIS A 294 12.71 11.46 0.77
CA HIS A 294 13.32 12.48 1.61
C HIS A 294 12.84 13.87 1.23
N LEU A 295 13.00 14.83 2.14
CA LEU A 295 12.74 16.23 1.82
C LEU A 295 13.90 16.82 1.02
N THR A 296 13.57 17.63 0.00
CA THR A 296 14.57 18.44 -0.70
C THR A 296 15.21 19.45 0.27
N PRO A 297 16.41 19.97 -0.01
CA PRO A 297 17.10 20.94 0.87
C PRO A 297 16.24 22.17 1.21
N ALA A 298 15.35 22.58 0.30
CA ALA A 298 14.45 23.71 0.50
C ALA A 298 13.42 23.51 1.61
N TYR A 299 13.13 22.25 1.95
CA TYR A 299 12.14 21.86 2.95
C TYR A 299 12.74 21.12 4.17
N GLN A 300 14.08 20.97 4.24
CA GLN A 300 14.80 20.26 5.29
C GLN A 300 14.45 20.75 6.70
N ARG A 301 14.08 22.02 6.88
CA ARG A 301 13.69 22.57 8.18
C ARG A 301 12.45 21.87 8.79
N PHE A 302 11.63 21.23 7.98
CA PHE A 302 10.43 20.50 8.42
C PHE A 302 10.72 19.06 8.80
N ASP A 303 11.94 18.58 8.62
CA ASP A 303 12.30 17.18 8.89
C ASP A 303 12.25 16.88 10.39
N ALA A 304 11.24 16.14 10.80
CA ALA A 304 11.06 15.73 12.18
C ALA A 304 12.19 14.77 12.65
N GLU A 305 12.75 13.95 11.76
CA GLU A 305 13.82 13.02 12.10
C GLU A 305 15.11 13.78 12.44
N ALA A 306 15.45 14.76 11.64
CA ALA A 306 16.60 15.64 11.90
C ALA A 306 16.40 16.50 13.15
N HIS A 307 15.17 16.96 13.43
CA HIS A 307 14.86 17.81 14.59
C HIS A 307 14.81 17.00 15.89
N PHE A 308 14.05 15.93 15.94
CA PHE A 308 13.83 15.14 17.15
C PHE A 308 14.90 14.07 17.41
N ARG A 309 15.58 13.60 16.38
CA ARG A 309 16.64 12.57 16.45
C ARG A 309 16.20 11.35 17.28
N PRO A 310 15.11 10.67 16.90
CA PRO A 310 14.71 9.48 17.62
C PRO A 310 15.80 8.41 17.52
N ALA A 311 15.91 7.58 18.56
CA ALA A 311 16.90 6.52 18.58
C ALA A 311 16.67 5.55 17.40
N PRO A 312 17.72 5.21 16.63
CA PRO A 312 17.60 4.25 15.55
C PRO A 312 17.29 2.87 16.15
N GLN A 313 16.15 2.32 15.76
CA GLN A 313 15.71 1.00 16.23
C GLN A 313 15.61 0.04 15.04
N ARG A 314 16.52 -0.94 15.00
CA ARG A 314 16.37 -2.10 14.13
C ARG A 314 15.60 -3.16 14.90
N VAL A 315 14.38 -3.42 14.49
CA VAL A 315 13.52 -4.41 15.13
C VAL A 315 13.09 -5.42 14.06
N CYS A 316 13.37 -6.69 14.31
CA CYS A 316 12.90 -7.78 13.45
C CYS A 316 11.54 -8.26 13.94
N ASP A 317 10.68 -8.63 12.99
CA ASP A 317 9.42 -9.32 13.26
C ASP A 317 9.70 -10.69 13.93
N ASP A 318 8.67 -11.23 14.60
CA ASP A 318 8.72 -12.60 15.12
C ASP A 318 9.00 -13.57 13.95
N PRO A 319 10.01 -14.44 14.05
CA PRO A 319 10.41 -15.34 12.97
C PRO A 319 9.32 -16.36 12.58
N ARG A 320 8.31 -16.55 13.43
CA ARG A 320 7.14 -17.36 13.12
C ARG A 320 6.13 -16.65 12.19
N ALA A 321 6.20 -15.32 12.12
CA ALA A 321 5.32 -14.52 11.27
C ALA A 321 5.76 -14.59 9.81
N ARG A 322 4.86 -15.02 8.92
CA ARG A 322 5.15 -15.20 7.49
C ARG A 322 4.70 -14.00 6.64
N CYS A 323 4.69 -12.80 7.21
CA CYS A 323 4.19 -11.59 6.54
C CYS A 323 4.91 -11.31 5.21
N GLY A 324 6.24 -11.43 5.16
CA GLY A 324 7.01 -11.25 3.94
C GLY A 324 6.68 -12.28 2.86
N GLU A 325 6.43 -13.53 3.25
CA GLU A 325 6.02 -14.57 2.29
C GLU A 325 4.62 -14.31 1.73
N VAL A 326 3.70 -13.75 2.54
CA VAL A 326 2.38 -13.32 2.06
C VAL A 326 2.52 -12.19 1.05
N LEU A 327 3.34 -11.17 1.36
CA LEU A 327 3.58 -10.01 0.49
C LEU A 327 4.34 -10.34 -0.82
N THR A 328 4.98 -11.50 -0.87
CA THR A 328 5.63 -12.01 -2.09
C THR A 328 4.80 -13.08 -2.81
N GLY A 329 3.58 -13.34 -2.33
CA GLY A 329 2.69 -14.36 -2.90
C GLY A 329 3.14 -15.81 -2.66
N ARG A 330 4.18 -16.05 -1.83
CA ARG A 330 4.69 -17.40 -1.53
C ARG A 330 3.88 -18.14 -0.47
N CYS A 331 3.04 -17.43 0.26
CA CYS A 331 2.22 -17.96 1.34
C CYS A 331 0.85 -17.27 1.32
N LYS A 332 -0.22 -18.05 1.51
CA LYS A 332 -1.55 -17.48 1.77
C LYS A 332 -1.69 -17.14 3.26
N PRO A 333 -2.53 -16.15 3.65
CA PRO A 333 -2.71 -15.77 5.05
C PRO A 333 -2.95 -16.92 6.01
N HIS A 334 -3.84 -17.86 5.67
CA HIS A 334 -4.20 -19.01 6.50
C HIS A 334 -3.07 -20.05 6.66
N GLN A 335 -2.04 -20.01 5.83
CA GLN A 335 -0.86 -20.87 5.95
C GLN A 335 0.16 -20.36 6.96
N CYS A 336 -0.03 -19.13 7.49
CA CYS A 336 0.80 -18.61 8.56
C CYS A 336 0.40 -19.25 9.90
N PRO A 337 1.34 -19.82 10.67
CA PRO A 337 1.01 -20.52 11.92
C PRO A 337 0.42 -19.60 13.01
N LEU A 338 0.59 -18.28 12.89
CA LEU A 338 0.03 -17.32 13.82
C LEU A 338 -1.38 -16.83 13.41
N PHE A 339 -1.81 -17.10 12.18
CA PHE A 339 -3.07 -16.59 11.63
C PHE A 339 -4.28 -17.10 12.42
N ALA A 340 -5.25 -16.22 12.67
CA ALA A 340 -6.49 -16.46 13.40
C ALA A 340 -6.34 -17.02 14.84
N SER A 341 -5.12 -17.27 15.28
CA SER A 341 -4.79 -17.71 16.63
C SER A 341 -4.18 -16.55 17.43
N THR A 342 -2.87 -16.46 17.46
CA THR A 342 -2.12 -15.38 18.15
C THR A 342 -2.25 -14.05 17.40
N CYS A 343 -2.32 -14.10 16.06
CA CYS A 343 -2.44 -12.93 15.20
C CYS A 343 -3.86 -12.80 14.66
N ASN A 344 -4.61 -11.85 15.20
CA ASN A 344 -5.99 -11.53 14.83
C ASN A 344 -6.20 -10.00 14.87
N PRO A 345 -7.34 -9.44 14.44
CA PRO A 345 -7.57 -8.00 14.41
C PRO A 345 -7.51 -7.30 15.77
N GLN A 346 -7.76 -8.02 16.88
CA GLN A 346 -7.69 -7.51 18.25
C GLN A 346 -6.26 -7.55 18.79
N SER A 347 -5.45 -8.50 18.30
CA SER A 347 -4.07 -8.75 18.71
C SER A 347 -3.21 -8.94 17.48
N ALA A 348 -3.02 -7.89 16.68
CA ALA A 348 -2.22 -7.95 15.46
C ALA A 348 -0.73 -8.13 15.78
N PHE A 349 -0.17 -9.25 15.38
CA PHE A 349 1.26 -9.53 15.44
C PHE A 349 2.01 -8.93 14.25
N GLY A 350 1.47 -9.12 13.06
CA GLY A 350 1.97 -8.57 11.81
C GLY A 350 1.12 -7.40 11.33
N ALA A 351 1.74 -6.45 10.63
CA ALA A 351 1.06 -5.27 10.11
C ALA A 351 -0.05 -5.59 9.09
N LEU A 352 0.04 -6.73 8.39
CA LEU A 352 -1.00 -7.22 7.46
C LEU A 352 -2.35 -7.52 8.13
N MET A 353 -2.39 -7.62 9.46
CA MET A 353 -3.62 -7.84 10.23
C MET A 353 -4.23 -6.55 10.78
N VAL A 354 -3.57 -5.39 10.61
CA VAL A 354 -3.98 -4.10 11.21
C VAL A 354 -5.00 -3.37 10.35
N SER A 355 -4.68 -3.20 9.07
CA SER A 355 -5.54 -2.47 8.11
C SER A 355 -6.48 -3.43 7.39
N SER A 356 -7.71 -3.00 7.13
CA SER A 356 -8.65 -3.74 6.27
C SER A 356 -8.16 -3.96 4.83
N GLU A 357 -7.12 -3.24 4.44
CA GLU A 357 -6.43 -3.37 3.17
C GLU A 357 -5.28 -4.40 3.21
N GLY A 358 -4.93 -4.90 4.39
CA GLY A 358 -3.93 -5.94 4.53
C GLY A 358 -4.49 -7.33 4.19
N ALA A 359 -3.73 -8.13 3.47
CA ALA A 359 -4.17 -9.45 3.01
C ALA A 359 -4.66 -10.36 4.15
N CYS A 360 -3.98 -10.34 5.32
CA CYS A 360 -4.40 -11.14 6.46
C CYS A 360 -5.72 -10.64 7.08
N ALA A 361 -5.87 -9.32 7.25
CA ALA A 361 -7.10 -8.74 7.81
C ALA A 361 -8.29 -8.95 6.88
N ALA A 362 -8.11 -8.74 5.58
CA ALA A 362 -9.16 -8.96 4.59
C ALA A 362 -9.56 -10.45 4.52
N TRP A 363 -8.58 -11.36 4.51
CA TRP A 363 -8.85 -12.80 4.57
C TRP A 363 -9.61 -13.17 5.85
N TYR A 364 -9.15 -12.70 7.01
CA TYR A 364 -9.82 -12.96 8.30
C TYR A 364 -11.27 -12.47 8.30
N GLN A 365 -11.52 -11.28 7.78
CA GLN A 365 -12.84 -10.67 7.79
C GLN A 365 -13.84 -11.36 6.86
N TYR A 366 -13.40 -11.80 5.68
CA TYR A 366 -14.30 -12.26 4.62
C TYR A 366 -14.26 -13.77 4.38
N ARG A 367 -13.29 -14.49 4.99
CA ARG A 367 -13.08 -15.93 4.84
C ARG A 367 -13.14 -16.72 6.15
N SER A 368 -13.48 -16.07 7.28
CA SER A 368 -13.50 -16.71 8.61
C SER A 368 -14.45 -17.92 8.70
N GLN A 369 -15.52 -17.96 7.93
CA GLN A 369 -16.46 -19.08 7.91
C GLN A 369 -15.85 -20.40 7.40
N GLU A 370 -14.73 -20.37 6.69
CA GLU A 370 -14.03 -21.57 6.22
C GLU A 370 -13.23 -22.28 7.33
N TYR A 371 -13.06 -21.64 8.51
CA TYR A 371 -12.23 -22.14 9.62
C TYR A 371 -13.02 -22.52 10.87
N GLU A 372 -14.32 -22.28 10.89
CA GLU A 372 -15.22 -22.69 11.99
C GLU A 372 -15.83 -24.10 11.77
N ALA A 373 -15.42 -24.81 10.70
CA ALA A 373 -15.93 -26.13 10.37
C ALA A 373 -14.93 -27.25 10.72
#